data_53ac7b6406d23dbc795cf149672d93f4
#
_entry.id   53ac7b6406d23dbc795cf149672d93f4
#
_cell.length_a   1.000
_cell.length_b   1.000
_cell.length_c   1.000
_cell.angle_alpha   90.00
_cell.angle_beta   90.00
_cell.angle_gamma   90.00
#
_symmetry.space_group_name_H-M   'P 1'
#
loop_
_entity.id
_entity.type
_entity.pdbx_description
1 polymer ?
#
loop_
_entity_poly.entity_id
_entity_poly.type
_entity_poly.pdbx_seq_one_letter_code
_entity_poly.pdbx_strand_id
1 'polypeptide(L)'
;MKTSVQKGKLLEKYVADQIRLKGIDLKAYPSHGSGSSPTEKGDIWTSMMILDQNVGIECKNHATLHIPEWWRQTKKLESLGREPVLVFKIYGEPVGETKCVIYLDTLLDMVKEINSNKF
;
A
#
# COMPACT_ATOMS: atom_id res chain seq x y z
N MET A 1 -8.62 22.32 10.18
CA MET A 1 -9.12 21.03 9.69
C MET A 1 -8.28 20.58 8.48
N LYS A 2 -7.87 19.32 8.44
CA LYS A 2 -7.08 18.80 7.32
C LYS A 2 -7.98 18.52 6.12
N THR A 3 -7.48 18.86 4.93
CA THR A 3 -8.17 18.53 3.68
C THR A 3 -7.99 17.04 3.34
N SER A 4 -8.77 16.53 2.39
CA SER A 4 -8.63 15.14 1.92
C SER A 4 -7.22 14.87 1.38
N VAL A 5 -6.64 15.85 0.67
CA VAL A 5 -5.28 15.73 0.14
C VAL A 5 -4.26 15.61 1.26
N GLN A 6 -4.39 16.43 2.30
CA GLN A 6 -3.48 16.39 3.45
C GLN A 6 -3.59 15.08 4.20
N LYS A 7 -4.82 14.56 4.39
CA LYS A 7 -5.04 13.26 5.03
C LYS A 7 -4.36 12.13 4.27
N GLY A 8 -4.51 12.15 2.94
CA GLY A 8 -3.88 11.15 2.09
C GLY A 8 -2.37 11.19 2.18
N LYS A 9 -1.78 12.39 2.14
CA LYS A 9 -0.32 12.56 2.22
C LYS A 9 0.24 12.09 3.55
N LEU A 10 -0.49 12.30 4.64
CA LEU A 10 -0.06 11.82 5.96
C LEU A 10 0.01 10.31 6.01
N LEU A 11 -0.98 9.63 5.44
CA LEU A 11 -0.98 8.17 5.40
C LEU A 11 0.13 7.64 4.49
N GLU A 12 0.31 8.23 3.32
CA GLU A 12 1.38 7.86 2.39
C GLU A 12 2.74 7.98 3.05
N LYS A 13 2.96 9.08 3.76
CA LYS A 13 4.23 9.29 4.50
C LYS A 13 4.42 8.20 5.55
N TYR A 14 3.38 7.90 6.32
CA TYR A 14 3.45 6.87 7.34
C TYR A 14 3.82 5.51 6.74
N VAL A 15 3.17 5.13 5.64
CA VAL A 15 3.44 3.84 4.99
C VAL A 15 4.88 3.78 4.48
N ALA A 16 5.34 4.82 3.79
CA ALA A 16 6.72 4.86 3.30
C ALA A 16 7.72 4.80 4.45
N ASP A 17 7.45 5.54 5.54
CA ASP A 17 8.30 5.51 6.73
C ASP A 17 8.38 4.09 7.32
N GLN A 18 7.26 3.37 7.40
CA GLN A 18 7.24 2.01 7.94
C GLN A 18 8.04 1.03 7.06
N ILE A 19 7.92 1.16 5.74
CA ILE A 19 8.70 0.32 4.82
C ILE A 19 10.20 0.52 5.05
N ARG A 20 10.63 1.79 5.20
CA ARG A 20 12.03 2.11 5.48
C ARG A 20 12.49 1.63 6.85
N LEU A 21 11.68 1.91 7.88
CA LEU A 21 12.04 1.58 9.26
C LEU A 21 12.17 0.09 9.50
N LYS A 22 11.39 -0.72 8.81
CA LYS A 22 11.48 -2.18 8.90
C LYS A 22 12.60 -2.76 8.03
N GLY A 23 13.34 -1.91 7.33
CA GLY A 23 14.45 -2.35 6.50
C GLY A 23 14.05 -3.06 5.21
N ILE A 24 12.79 -2.93 4.80
CA ILE A 24 12.29 -3.59 3.58
C ILE A 24 12.82 -2.89 2.33
N ASP A 25 12.74 -1.56 2.32
CA ASP A 25 13.24 -0.75 1.21
C ASP A 25 13.63 0.63 1.77
N LEU A 26 14.93 0.87 1.87
CA LEU A 26 15.44 2.12 2.46
C LEU A 26 15.18 3.34 1.59
N LYS A 27 14.76 3.14 0.35
CA LYS A 27 14.51 4.22 -0.61
C LYS A 27 13.03 4.46 -0.87
N ALA A 28 12.13 3.81 -0.12
CA ALA A 28 10.69 4.01 -0.30
C ALA A 28 10.31 5.45 0.02
N TYR A 29 9.42 6.04 -0.78
CA TYR A 29 8.91 7.39 -0.54
C TYR A 29 7.52 7.53 -1.15
N PRO A 30 6.72 8.51 -0.68
CA PRO A 30 5.43 8.79 -1.31
C PRO A 30 5.63 9.25 -2.75
N SER A 31 4.78 8.76 -3.66
CA SER A 31 4.85 9.16 -5.05
C SER A 31 4.53 10.64 -5.23
N HIS A 32 5.15 11.24 -6.23
CA HIS A 32 4.88 12.64 -6.57
C HIS A 32 3.68 12.72 -7.51
N GLY A 33 2.76 13.63 -7.22
CA GLY A 33 1.70 13.98 -8.16
C GLY A 33 0.52 13.04 -8.24
N SER A 34 0.14 12.41 -7.15
CA SER A 34 -1.13 11.68 -6.99
C SER A 34 -1.60 10.88 -8.22
N GLY A 35 -0.72 10.04 -8.75
CA GLY A 35 -1.08 9.14 -9.84
C GLY A 35 -1.12 9.79 -11.22
N SER A 36 -0.72 11.04 -11.35
CA SER A 36 -0.67 11.72 -12.63
C SER A 36 0.56 11.36 -13.46
N SER A 37 1.59 10.79 -12.81
CA SER A 37 2.80 10.38 -13.52
C SER A 37 2.64 8.95 -14.03
N PRO A 38 2.83 8.71 -15.34
CA PRO A 38 2.74 7.36 -15.89
C PRO A 38 3.88 6.45 -15.45
N THR A 39 4.93 7.00 -14.86
CA THR A 39 6.07 6.21 -14.38
C THR A 39 5.92 5.80 -12.92
N GLU A 40 5.02 6.42 -12.18
CA GLU A 40 4.78 6.09 -10.78
C GLU A 40 3.65 5.06 -10.68
N LYS A 41 3.85 4.02 -9.87
CA LYS A 41 3.00 2.85 -9.82
C LYS A 41 2.37 2.73 -8.43
N GLY A 42 1.34 3.56 -8.20
CA GLY A 42 0.64 3.65 -6.93
C GLY A 42 1.07 4.89 -6.15
N ASP A 43 0.61 4.97 -4.92
CA ASP A 43 0.86 6.12 -4.05
C ASP A 43 2.22 6.08 -3.36
N ILE A 44 2.88 4.94 -3.37
CA ILE A 44 4.19 4.75 -2.77
C ILE A 44 5.15 4.27 -3.85
N TRP A 45 6.26 4.98 -4.01
CA TRP A 45 7.35 4.53 -4.85
C TRP A 45 8.23 3.58 -4.02
N THR A 46 8.28 2.32 -4.40
CA THR A 46 9.04 1.33 -3.66
C THR A 46 9.39 0.14 -4.54
N SER A 47 10.54 -0.48 -4.25
CA SER A 47 10.94 -1.74 -4.84
C SER A 47 10.52 -2.95 -4.00
N MET A 48 9.72 -2.71 -2.96
CA MET A 48 9.23 -3.80 -2.12
C MET A 48 8.51 -4.84 -2.96
N MET A 49 8.72 -6.11 -2.62
CA MET A 49 8.12 -7.24 -3.34
C MET A 49 7.34 -8.12 -2.38
N ILE A 50 6.26 -8.68 -2.87
CA ILE A 50 5.60 -9.80 -2.22
C ILE A 50 5.91 -11.02 -3.08
N LEU A 51 6.62 -11.99 -2.49
CA LEU A 51 7.15 -13.13 -3.22
C LEU A 51 8.01 -12.62 -4.39
N ASP A 52 7.66 -12.91 -5.62
CA ASP A 52 8.46 -12.54 -6.78
C ASP A 52 7.91 -11.33 -7.53
N GLN A 53 6.94 -10.62 -6.96
CA GLN A 53 6.26 -9.55 -7.67
C GLN A 53 6.36 -8.22 -6.91
N ASN A 54 6.72 -7.16 -7.62
CA ASN A 54 6.71 -5.82 -7.05
C ASN A 54 5.30 -5.42 -6.63
N VAL A 55 5.20 -4.72 -5.51
CA VAL A 55 3.88 -4.26 -5.05
C VAL A 55 3.48 -2.95 -5.71
N GLY A 56 2.16 -2.74 -5.83
CA GLY A 56 1.57 -1.45 -6.13
C GLY A 56 0.67 -1.09 -4.96
N ILE A 57 0.95 0.03 -4.30
CA ILE A 57 0.27 0.42 -3.07
C ILE A 57 -0.61 1.63 -3.31
N GLU A 58 -1.90 1.50 -3.01
CA GLU A 58 -2.84 2.61 -2.95
C GLU A 58 -3.17 2.91 -1.50
N CYS A 59 -3.17 4.18 -1.11
CA CYS A 59 -3.42 4.61 0.25
C CYS A 59 -4.72 5.42 0.32
N LYS A 60 -5.61 5.07 1.25
CA LYS A 60 -6.88 5.75 1.46
C LYS A 60 -7.05 6.10 2.93
N ASN A 61 -7.27 7.38 3.22
CA ASN A 61 -7.50 7.89 4.58
C ASN A 61 -8.77 8.74 4.56
N HIS A 62 -9.89 8.10 4.78
CA HIS A 62 -11.21 8.71 4.64
C HIS A 62 -12.02 8.56 5.92
N ALA A 63 -13.07 9.39 6.04
CA ALA A 63 -13.98 9.31 7.18
C ALA A 63 -14.88 8.08 7.13
N THR A 64 -15.17 7.57 5.93
CA THR A 64 -16.02 6.39 5.74
C THR A 64 -15.36 5.39 4.80
N LEU A 65 -15.74 4.12 4.95
CA LEU A 65 -15.20 3.03 4.15
C LEU A 65 -15.88 2.93 2.78
N HIS A 66 -15.05 2.78 1.75
CA HIS A 66 -15.50 2.54 0.38
C HIS A 66 -14.62 1.44 -0.25
N ILE A 67 -14.46 0.33 0.47
CA ILE A 67 -13.50 -0.72 0.10
C ILE A 67 -13.74 -1.29 -1.30
N PRO A 68 -14.98 -1.60 -1.75
CA PRO A 68 -15.16 -2.13 -3.11
C PRO A 68 -14.65 -1.19 -4.20
N GLU A 69 -14.87 0.11 -4.04
CA GLU A 69 -14.40 1.10 -5.00
C GLU A 69 -12.89 1.29 -4.94
N TRP A 70 -12.34 1.34 -3.73
CA TRP A 70 -10.90 1.49 -3.52
C TRP A 70 -10.16 0.26 -4.06
N TRP A 71 -10.70 -0.93 -3.83
CA TRP A 71 -10.09 -2.15 -4.32
C TRP A 71 -10.11 -2.20 -5.85
N ARG A 72 -11.19 -1.77 -6.47
CA ARG A 72 -11.31 -1.71 -7.92
C ARG A 72 -10.24 -0.79 -8.51
N GLN A 73 -9.99 0.33 -7.87
CA GLN A 73 -8.93 1.27 -8.26
C GLN A 73 -7.55 0.65 -8.07
N THR A 74 -7.33 -0.01 -6.93
CA THR A 74 -6.04 -0.64 -6.60
C THR A 74 -5.70 -1.75 -7.60
N LYS A 75 -6.69 -2.54 -8.00
CA LYS A 75 -6.50 -3.64 -8.95
C LYS A 75 -5.96 -3.18 -10.29
N LYS A 76 -6.15 -1.93 -10.66
CA LYS A 76 -5.61 -1.41 -11.92
C LYS A 76 -4.08 -1.47 -11.97
N LEU A 77 -3.42 -1.54 -10.81
CA LEU A 77 -1.98 -1.69 -10.75
C LEU A 77 -1.50 -3.04 -11.27
N GLU A 78 -2.38 -4.02 -11.37
CA GLU A 78 -2.05 -5.32 -11.98
C GLU A 78 -1.66 -5.17 -13.45
N SER A 79 -2.25 -4.21 -14.16
CA SER A 79 -1.91 -3.97 -15.55
C SER A 79 -0.48 -3.44 -15.71
N LEU A 80 0.12 -2.96 -14.63
CA LEU A 80 1.50 -2.49 -14.60
C LEU A 80 2.46 -3.56 -14.04
N GLY A 81 1.99 -4.80 -13.90
CA GLY A 81 2.79 -5.90 -13.38
C GLY A 81 3.00 -5.84 -11.88
N ARG A 82 2.09 -5.19 -11.15
CA ARG A 82 2.23 -5.01 -9.71
C ARG A 82 1.23 -5.84 -8.94
N GLU A 83 1.64 -6.38 -7.80
CA GLU A 83 0.72 -7.02 -6.86
C GLU A 83 -0.03 -5.91 -6.12
N PRO A 84 -1.37 -5.87 -6.21
CA PRO A 84 -2.12 -4.76 -5.64
C PRO A 84 -2.22 -4.88 -4.12
N VAL A 85 -1.93 -3.78 -3.45
CA VAL A 85 -2.05 -3.67 -1.99
C VAL A 85 -2.81 -2.38 -1.69
N LEU A 86 -4.00 -2.51 -1.13
CA LEU A 86 -4.78 -1.36 -0.68
C LEU A 86 -4.48 -1.14 0.80
N VAL A 87 -3.89 0.01 1.12
CA VAL A 87 -3.64 0.42 2.51
C VAL A 87 -4.67 1.48 2.86
N PHE A 88 -5.34 1.31 3.99
CA PHE A 88 -6.36 2.26 4.37
C PHE A 88 -6.42 2.48 5.87
N LYS A 89 -6.96 3.61 6.23
CA LYS A 89 -7.26 4.00 7.61
C LYS A 89 -8.55 4.84 7.61
N ILE A 90 -9.38 4.69 8.63
CA ILE A 90 -10.47 5.62 8.86
C ILE A 90 -9.89 6.85 9.53
N TYR A 91 -10.19 8.01 8.99
CA TYR A 91 -9.67 9.26 9.53
C TYR A 91 -10.09 9.41 10.99
N GLY A 92 -9.13 9.72 11.84
CA GLY A 92 -9.32 9.79 13.28
C GLY A 92 -8.84 8.57 14.05
N GLU A 93 -8.67 7.42 13.37
CA GLU A 93 -8.09 6.25 14.02
C GLU A 93 -6.58 6.45 14.21
N PRO A 94 -5.99 5.83 15.25
CA PRO A 94 -4.52 5.85 15.42
C PRO A 94 -3.83 5.24 14.20
N VAL A 95 -2.67 5.78 13.82
CA VAL A 95 -1.91 5.29 12.66
C VAL A 95 -1.50 3.82 12.80
N GLY A 96 -1.34 3.33 14.03
CA GLY A 96 -1.03 1.93 14.28
C GLY A 96 -2.14 0.97 13.89
N GLU A 97 -3.34 1.47 13.63
CA GLU A 97 -4.47 0.67 13.18
C GLU A 97 -4.66 0.71 11.67
N THR A 98 -3.71 1.24 10.94
CA THR A 98 -3.68 1.17 9.49
C THR A 98 -3.70 -0.28 9.03
N LYS A 99 -4.56 -0.58 8.08
CA LYS A 99 -4.85 -1.94 7.62
C LYS A 99 -4.58 -2.03 6.12
N CYS A 100 -4.53 -3.25 5.62
CA CYS A 100 -4.43 -3.43 4.18
C CYS A 100 -5.39 -4.51 3.68
N VAL A 101 -5.72 -4.42 2.39
CA VAL A 101 -6.47 -5.45 1.66
C VAL A 101 -5.53 -6.01 0.60
N ILE A 102 -5.42 -7.33 0.57
CA ILE A 102 -4.69 -8.07 -0.46
C ILE A 102 -5.55 -9.28 -0.84
N TYR A 103 -5.22 -9.93 -1.95
CA TYR A 103 -5.88 -11.20 -2.28
C TYR A 103 -5.60 -12.23 -1.19
N LEU A 104 -6.61 -13.03 -0.88
CA LEU A 104 -6.45 -14.14 0.07
C LEU A 104 -5.35 -15.09 -0.39
N ASP A 105 -5.33 -15.42 -1.69
CA ASP A 105 -4.29 -16.30 -2.22
C ASP A 105 -2.88 -15.75 -1.97
N THR A 106 -2.71 -14.44 -2.11
CA THR A 106 -1.42 -13.80 -1.85
C THR A 106 -1.00 -13.98 -0.39
N LEU A 107 -1.94 -13.76 0.53
CA LEU A 107 -1.67 -13.96 1.96
C LEU A 107 -1.29 -15.40 2.25
N LEU A 108 -2.05 -16.35 1.69
CA LEU A 108 -1.79 -17.76 1.94
C LEU A 108 -0.45 -18.22 1.36
N ASP A 109 -0.10 -17.70 0.18
CA ASP A 109 1.20 -18.00 -0.43
C ASP A 109 2.35 -17.44 0.41
N MET A 110 2.19 -16.24 0.98
CA MET A 110 3.19 -15.68 1.89
C MET A 110 3.35 -16.53 3.15
N VAL A 111 2.24 -16.95 3.73
CA VAL A 111 2.26 -17.79 4.93
C VAL A 111 2.97 -19.11 4.63
N LYS A 112 2.67 -19.72 3.49
CA LYS A 112 3.30 -20.96 3.07
C LYS A 112 4.82 -20.78 2.93
N GLU A 113 5.26 -19.68 2.31
CA GLU A 113 6.68 -19.40 2.14
C GLU A 113 7.39 -19.23 3.48
N ILE A 114 6.80 -18.47 4.39
CA ILE A 114 7.36 -18.24 5.73
C ILE A 114 7.46 -19.57 6.48
N ASN A 115 6.41 -20.39 6.44
CA ASN A 115 6.40 -21.67 7.14
C ASN A 115 7.41 -22.66 6.55
N SER A 116 7.61 -22.62 5.25
CA SER A 116 8.58 -23.48 4.57
C SER A 116 10.02 -23.16 4.98
N ASN A 117 10.30 -21.90 5.35
CA ASN A 117 11.63 -21.43 5.70
C ASN A 117 11.96 -21.61 7.19
N LYS A 118 11.05 -22.17 7.98
CA LYS A 118 11.28 -22.37 9.42
C LYS A 118 12.14 -23.57 9.76
N PHE A 119 12.33 -24.43 8.82
CA PHE A 119 13.02 -25.72 9.07
C PHE A 119 14.17 -25.94 8.10
#